data_7f23b13b702e856710969c91736dea62
#
_entry.id   7f23b13b702e856710969c91736dea62
#
_cell.length_a   1.000
_cell.length_b   1.000
_cell.length_c   1.000
_cell.angle_alpha   90.00
_cell.angle_beta   90.00
_cell.angle_gamma   90.00
#
_symmetry.space_group_name_H-M   'P 1'
#
loop_
_entity.id
_entity.type
_entity.pdbx_description
1 polymer ?
#
loop_
_entity_poly.entity_id
_entity_poly.type
_entity_poly.pdbx_seq_one_letter_code
_entity_poly.pdbx_strand_id
1 'polypeptide(L)'
;MDKPSAAFEKIAAIVGSRFVSDSPAICYSYSMNCDTVLQGIPDLVARPGNALEVAEILKVANQLKIAVVPRGGGADLTGGAKPIGNGGLVLDLTRMKAVLDVDEKNQVVTVETGISWSELCEHLRHVGPGYYTGSTGPASGFSATIGGGLSNNSVGGGGAAMYGNVTEQCAGLEVVLPTGDLIYTGAKANAFCDKPFTRFGLGPDYTGLFLGDVGIHGVKTKASLRLYPLPEHAAYATYEIPATSGPQGNEAAKATSVMSKWQQERLPLHDFYYYTLGYTRLLTLFQVKKNLASAGVEGSVLFYTTVARSDAELAGNVSRIEKVAKGEGLKKLGPTVEDGNLGKWFYEEDGRWQWAHLYWGMYGPEGTSLGTCLKCPTYQLPDYVKLYEAWGARNAKKLAEIGGGGANFIAFGVHPSYIDVTGGIAIHADKEFRPLQHELWKDLIISQIKELGGVHYWMGEIIGRALVDSGALSPAYFSFMRGIKDALDPNHVLSPGKFYLGGPARK
;
A
#
# COMPACT_ATOMS: atom_id res chain seq x y z
N MET A 1 26.43 -11.61 29.30
CA MET A 1 25.40 -10.73 28.67
C MET A 1 24.54 -11.59 27.75
N ASP A 2 23.24 -11.50 27.84
CA ASP A 2 22.39 -12.13 26.86
C ASP A 2 22.51 -11.41 25.49
N LYS A 3 21.98 -12.04 24.42
CA LYS A 3 22.13 -11.46 23.07
C LYS A 3 21.51 -10.07 22.91
N PRO A 4 20.30 -9.76 23.42
CA PRO A 4 19.71 -8.44 23.35
C PRO A 4 20.54 -7.35 24.04
N SER A 5 21.07 -7.60 25.22
CA SER A 5 21.91 -6.67 25.96
C SER A 5 23.23 -6.36 25.22
N ALA A 6 23.87 -7.39 24.66
CA ALA A 6 25.09 -7.19 23.86
C ALA A 6 24.82 -6.43 22.55
N ALA A 7 23.63 -6.62 21.94
CA ALA A 7 23.21 -5.87 20.77
C ALA A 7 22.92 -4.41 21.09
N PHE A 8 22.25 -4.14 22.21
CA PHE A 8 21.95 -2.79 22.64
C PHE A 8 23.21 -1.92 22.73
N GLU A 9 24.22 -2.39 23.44
CA GLU A 9 25.47 -1.63 23.61
C GLU A 9 26.19 -1.35 22.28
N LYS A 10 26.29 -2.37 21.40
CA LYS A 10 26.92 -2.20 20.10
C LYS A 10 26.14 -1.23 19.21
N ILE A 11 24.81 -1.33 19.20
CA ILE A 11 23.95 -0.45 18.38
C ILE A 11 23.97 0.97 18.98
N ALA A 12 23.97 1.12 20.30
CA ALA A 12 24.09 2.42 20.95
C ALA A 12 25.39 3.13 20.61
N ALA A 13 26.49 2.38 20.44
CA ALA A 13 27.76 2.95 19.95
C ALA A 13 27.71 3.43 18.50
N ILE A 14 26.82 2.87 17.66
CA ILE A 14 26.64 3.27 16.25
C ILE A 14 25.72 4.50 16.15
N VAL A 15 24.51 4.43 16.70
CA VAL A 15 23.48 5.45 16.49
C VAL A 15 23.36 6.49 17.61
N GLY A 16 24.04 6.26 18.73
CA GLY A 16 23.86 7.01 20.00
C GLY A 16 22.74 6.44 20.86
N SER A 17 22.93 6.47 22.19
CA SER A 17 22.01 5.85 23.16
C SER A 17 20.56 6.38 23.10
N ARG A 18 20.37 7.63 22.69
CA ARG A 18 19.02 8.23 22.52
C ARG A 18 18.22 7.65 21.35
N PHE A 19 18.86 6.89 20.44
CA PHE A 19 18.24 6.35 19.23
C PHE A 19 18.18 4.81 19.22
N VAL A 20 18.43 4.18 20.36
CA VAL A 20 18.19 2.75 20.58
C VAL A 20 17.44 2.58 21.89
N SER A 21 16.54 1.61 21.95
CA SER A 21 15.74 1.33 23.16
C SER A 21 15.43 -0.15 23.28
N ASP A 22 15.53 -0.66 24.49
CA ASP A 22 15.04 -1.96 24.97
C ASP A 22 13.87 -1.82 25.95
N SER A 23 13.38 -0.59 26.14
CA SER A 23 12.24 -0.30 27.03
C SER A 23 11.00 -1.10 26.59
N PRO A 24 10.38 -1.87 27.50
CA PRO A 24 9.18 -2.65 27.18
C PRO A 24 8.04 -1.80 26.58
N ALA A 25 7.86 -0.56 27.05
CA ALA A 25 6.83 0.34 26.56
C ALA A 25 7.11 0.77 25.12
N ILE A 26 8.37 1.09 24.79
CA ILE A 26 8.77 1.43 23.42
C ILE A 26 8.68 0.21 22.52
N CYS A 27 9.22 -0.94 22.91
CA CYS A 27 9.14 -2.17 22.14
C CYS A 27 7.68 -2.57 21.87
N TYR A 28 6.80 -2.42 22.86
CA TYR A 28 5.37 -2.68 22.69
C TYR A 28 4.73 -1.76 21.65
N SER A 29 5.10 -0.47 21.59
CA SER A 29 4.57 0.45 20.57
C SER A 29 4.94 0.06 19.12
N TYR A 30 5.97 -0.74 18.93
CA TYR A 30 6.39 -1.30 17.65
C TYR A 30 5.88 -2.71 17.38
N SER A 31 5.10 -3.30 18.29
CA SER A 31 4.62 -4.68 18.18
C SER A 31 3.47 -4.87 17.20
N MET A 32 2.85 -3.78 16.76
CA MET A 32 1.68 -3.76 15.88
C MET A 32 1.88 -2.75 14.75
N ASN A 33 1.11 -2.94 13.69
CA ASN A 33 0.89 -1.97 12.62
C ASN A 33 -0.50 -1.34 12.78
N CYS A 34 -1.16 -1.04 11.66
CA CYS A 34 -2.57 -0.64 11.66
C CYS A 34 -3.53 -1.80 11.97
N ASP A 35 -3.10 -3.05 11.92
CA ASP A 35 -3.88 -4.21 12.37
C ASP A 35 -3.66 -4.47 13.87
N THR A 36 -4.65 -5.07 14.52
CA THR A 36 -4.59 -5.48 15.94
C THR A 36 -4.53 -7.00 16.11
N VAL A 37 -4.70 -7.76 15.05
CA VAL A 37 -4.77 -9.23 15.05
C VAL A 37 -3.38 -9.85 15.16
N LEU A 38 -2.45 -9.33 14.35
CA LEU A 38 -1.07 -9.80 14.35
C LEU A 38 -0.24 -9.01 15.35
N GLN A 39 0.57 -9.69 16.14
CA GLN A 39 1.44 -9.06 17.15
C GLN A 39 2.80 -9.75 17.20
N GLY A 40 3.87 -8.95 17.26
CA GLY A 40 5.23 -9.42 17.47
C GLY A 40 6.05 -8.35 18.17
N ILE A 41 6.39 -8.55 19.45
CA ILE A 41 7.11 -7.58 20.29
C ILE A 41 8.61 -7.72 20.01
N PRO A 42 9.30 -6.69 19.48
CA PRO A 42 10.77 -6.72 19.36
C PRO A 42 11.46 -6.64 20.73
N ASP A 43 12.69 -7.13 20.82
CA ASP A 43 13.56 -6.92 21.98
C ASP A 43 14.17 -5.51 21.97
N LEU A 44 14.40 -4.97 20.77
CA LEU A 44 15.09 -3.71 20.54
C LEU A 44 14.41 -2.89 19.45
N VAL A 45 14.49 -1.59 19.58
CA VAL A 45 14.17 -0.63 18.50
C VAL A 45 15.38 0.26 18.28
N ALA A 46 15.85 0.38 17.04
CA ALA A 46 16.93 1.30 16.66
C ALA A 46 16.48 2.25 15.56
N ARG A 47 16.92 3.50 15.63
CA ARG A 47 16.56 4.58 14.70
C ARG A 47 17.83 5.17 14.05
N PRO A 48 18.38 4.55 12.99
CA PRO A 48 19.55 5.05 12.28
C PRO A 48 19.25 6.39 11.59
N GLY A 49 20.29 7.22 11.44
CA GLY A 49 20.21 8.51 10.78
C GLY A 49 20.75 8.53 9.35
N ASN A 50 21.43 7.45 8.91
CA ASN A 50 22.02 7.35 7.57
C ASN A 50 22.28 5.89 7.18
N ALA A 51 22.63 5.66 5.90
CA ALA A 51 22.87 4.33 5.35
C ALA A 51 24.05 3.60 5.99
N LEU A 52 25.08 4.31 6.45
CA LEU A 52 26.25 3.69 7.09
C LEU A 52 25.88 3.13 8.46
N GLU A 53 25.08 3.86 9.24
CA GLU A 53 24.53 3.34 10.50
C GLU A 53 23.67 2.08 10.27
N VAL A 54 22.85 2.06 9.22
CA VAL A 54 22.09 0.86 8.82
C VAL A 54 23.04 -0.31 8.52
N ALA A 55 24.08 -0.08 7.74
CA ALA A 55 25.07 -1.09 7.38
C ALA A 55 25.76 -1.70 8.62
N GLU A 56 26.24 -0.86 9.53
CA GLU A 56 26.89 -1.32 10.76
C GLU A 56 25.92 -2.08 11.68
N ILE A 57 24.66 -1.64 11.80
CA ILE A 57 23.64 -2.37 12.56
C ILE A 57 23.41 -3.77 11.96
N LEU A 58 23.32 -3.90 10.62
CA LEU A 58 23.14 -5.20 9.98
C LEU A 58 24.36 -6.11 10.17
N LYS A 59 25.59 -5.57 10.19
CA LYS A 59 26.78 -6.35 10.53
C LYS A 59 26.73 -6.86 11.98
N VAL A 60 26.28 -6.03 12.92
CA VAL A 60 26.07 -6.46 14.32
C VAL A 60 25.02 -7.55 14.39
N ALA A 61 23.90 -7.39 13.66
CA ALA A 61 22.82 -8.37 13.61
C ALA A 61 23.30 -9.74 13.06
N ASN A 62 24.13 -9.73 12.01
CA ASN A 62 24.77 -10.93 11.47
C ASN A 62 25.68 -11.62 12.47
N GLN A 63 26.55 -10.85 13.17
CA GLN A 63 27.46 -11.39 14.18
C GLN A 63 26.71 -12.06 15.34
N LEU A 64 25.63 -11.44 15.79
CA LEU A 64 24.84 -11.92 16.93
C LEU A 64 23.69 -12.83 16.54
N LYS A 65 23.41 -12.98 15.23
CA LYS A 65 22.27 -13.72 14.67
C LYS A 65 20.93 -13.24 15.25
N ILE A 66 20.71 -11.92 15.17
CA ILE A 66 19.48 -11.25 15.62
C ILE A 66 18.65 -10.91 14.40
N ALA A 67 17.36 -11.26 14.47
CA ALA A 67 16.40 -10.88 13.43
C ALA A 67 16.21 -9.36 13.37
N VAL A 68 16.17 -8.78 12.17
CA VAL A 68 15.97 -7.35 11.94
C VAL A 68 14.76 -7.16 11.04
N VAL A 69 13.85 -6.27 11.42
CA VAL A 69 12.70 -5.89 10.59
C VAL A 69 12.77 -4.40 10.29
N PRO A 70 12.97 -4.01 9.02
CA PRO A 70 12.89 -2.60 8.61
C PRO A 70 11.48 -2.08 8.76
N ARG A 71 11.34 -0.86 9.26
CA ARG A 71 10.06 -0.18 9.47
C ARG A 71 10.14 1.28 9.01
N GLY A 72 9.15 1.73 8.25
CA GLY A 72 8.84 3.14 8.04
C GLY A 72 7.75 3.59 9.02
N GLY A 73 6.68 4.21 8.54
CA GLY A 73 5.57 4.70 9.37
C GLY A 73 4.66 3.63 9.98
N GLY A 74 4.84 2.35 9.66
CA GLY A 74 4.02 1.26 10.21
C GLY A 74 2.56 1.27 9.74
N ALA A 75 2.26 1.91 8.62
CA ALA A 75 0.91 2.04 8.08
C ALA A 75 0.38 0.78 7.37
N ASP A 76 1.16 -0.28 7.33
CA ASP A 76 0.79 -1.54 6.71
C ASP A 76 -0.26 -2.30 7.55
N LEU A 77 -1.19 -2.97 6.87
CA LEU A 77 -2.31 -3.68 7.46
C LEU A 77 -2.07 -5.18 7.67
N THR A 78 -1.00 -5.72 7.11
CA THR A 78 -0.83 -7.18 6.97
C THR A 78 0.42 -7.73 7.62
N GLY A 79 1.01 -6.95 8.53
CA GLY A 79 2.15 -7.39 9.35
C GLY A 79 3.51 -7.26 8.67
N GLY A 80 3.65 -6.37 7.67
CA GLY A 80 4.91 -6.18 6.93
C GLY A 80 6.02 -5.50 7.73
N ALA A 81 5.69 -4.64 8.68
CA ALA A 81 6.62 -3.75 9.38
C ALA A 81 6.89 -4.11 10.84
N LYS A 82 6.71 -5.36 11.23
CA LYS A 82 6.93 -5.87 12.60
C LYS A 82 7.50 -7.30 12.57
N PRO A 83 8.10 -7.77 13.68
CA PRO A 83 8.53 -9.16 13.80
C PRO A 83 7.38 -10.16 13.67
N ILE A 84 7.66 -11.34 13.13
CA ILE A 84 6.78 -12.50 13.22
C ILE A 84 7.03 -13.19 14.55
N GLY A 85 6.12 -13.01 15.49
CA GLY A 85 6.34 -13.41 16.88
C GLY A 85 7.24 -12.43 17.64
N ASN A 86 7.63 -12.78 18.87
CA ASN A 86 8.41 -11.94 19.75
C ASN A 86 9.91 -12.06 19.48
N GLY A 87 10.65 -11.00 19.73
CA GLY A 87 12.10 -10.94 19.66
C GLY A 87 12.65 -10.17 18.45
N GLY A 88 13.98 -9.96 18.47
CA GLY A 88 14.69 -9.28 17.42
C GLY A 88 14.70 -7.75 17.51
N LEU A 89 15.10 -7.11 16.44
CA LEU A 89 15.29 -5.68 16.30
C LEU A 89 14.31 -5.10 15.27
N VAL A 90 13.58 -4.05 15.62
CA VAL A 90 12.92 -3.18 14.64
C VAL A 90 13.86 -2.02 14.29
N LEU A 91 14.12 -1.86 12.99
CA LEU A 91 14.95 -0.81 12.43
C LEU A 91 14.04 0.30 11.87
N ASP A 92 13.81 1.34 12.67
CA ASP A 92 12.93 2.47 12.32
C ASP A 92 13.70 3.51 11.48
N LEU A 93 13.31 3.65 10.23
CA LEU A 93 13.99 4.51 9.24
C LEU A 93 13.45 5.95 9.19
N THR A 94 12.50 6.32 10.05
CA THR A 94 11.81 7.63 9.99
C THR A 94 12.69 8.84 10.33
N ARG A 95 13.92 8.64 10.82
CA ARG A 95 14.91 9.72 10.95
C ARG A 95 15.51 10.13 9.59
N MET A 96 15.52 9.21 8.63
CA MET A 96 16.11 9.39 7.31
C MET A 96 15.04 9.95 6.36
N LYS A 97 14.79 11.26 6.40
CA LYS A 97 13.66 11.89 5.70
C LYS A 97 13.99 13.14 4.88
N ALA A 98 15.24 13.30 4.48
CA ALA A 98 15.64 14.42 3.66
C ALA A 98 15.24 14.24 2.18
N VAL A 99 14.83 15.34 1.53
CA VAL A 99 14.85 15.47 0.08
C VAL A 99 16.28 15.87 -0.32
N LEU A 100 16.97 15.00 -1.04
CA LEU A 100 18.39 15.12 -1.30
C LEU A 100 18.68 15.88 -2.60
N ASP A 101 17.87 15.67 -3.63
CA ASP A 101 18.07 16.27 -4.94
C ASP A 101 16.72 16.31 -5.70
N VAL A 102 16.45 17.41 -6.36
CA VAL A 102 15.35 17.54 -7.31
C VAL A 102 15.94 17.88 -8.67
N ASP A 103 16.10 16.88 -9.51
CA ASP A 103 16.67 17.02 -10.84
C ASP A 103 15.55 17.31 -11.87
N GLU A 104 15.25 18.58 -12.07
CA GLU A 104 14.24 19.03 -13.00
C GLU A 104 14.56 18.67 -14.46
N LYS A 105 15.83 18.55 -14.83
CA LYS A 105 16.26 18.21 -16.21
C LYS A 105 15.98 16.74 -16.52
N ASN A 106 16.29 15.85 -15.58
CA ASN A 106 16.02 14.41 -15.71
C ASN A 106 14.62 14.04 -15.20
N GLN A 107 13.90 14.99 -14.59
CA GLN A 107 12.59 14.77 -13.97
C GLN A 107 12.62 13.62 -12.93
N VAL A 108 13.55 13.71 -11.99
CA VAL A 108 13.74 12.75 -10.91
C VAL A 108 13.97 13.45 -9.60
N VAL A 109 13.31 13.00 -8.55
CA VAL A 109 13.63 13.38 -7.16
C VAL A 109 14.33 12.23 -6.46
N THR A 110 15.39 12.54 -5.70
CA THR A 110 16.06 11.56 -4.83
C THR A 110 15.84 11.94 -3.38
N VAL A 111 15.35 10.98 -2.60
CA VAL A 111 14.97 11.17 -1.20
C VAL A 111 15.53 10.06 -0.31
N GLU A 112 15.68 10.35 0.97
CA GLU A 112 15.78 9.32 1.99
C GLU A 112 14.41 8.66 2.21
N THR A 113 14.40 7.34 2.39
CA THR A 113 13.17 6.53 2.31
C THR A 113 12.25 6.63 3.52
N GLY A 114 12.70 7.24 4.60
CA GLY A 114 11.88 7.49 5.79
C GLY A 114 10.96 8.71 5.70
N ILE A 115 11.05 9.53 4.64
CA ILE A 115 10.12 10.63 4.37
C ILE A 115 8.73 10.06 4.05
N SER A 116 7.66 10.72 4.53
CA SER A 116 6.30 10.32 4.17
C SER A 116 5.92 10.80 2.78
N TRP A 117 4.91 10.15 2.18
CA TRP A 117 4.41 10.55 0.86
C TRP A 117 3.84 11.97 0.87
N SER A 118 3.12 12.35 1.95
CA SER A 118 2.57 13.71 2.07
C SER A 118 3.65 14.77 2.25
N GLU A 119 4.69 14.51 3.07
CA GLU A 119 5.83 15.42 3.23
C GLU A 119 6.54 15.65 1.89
N LEU A 120 6.76 14.57 1.10
CA LEU A 120 7.36 14.70 -0.22
C LEU A 120 6.47 15.47 -1.19
N CYS A 121 5.17 15.13 -1.27
CA CYS A 121 4.23 15.82 -2.16
C CYS A 121 4.16 17.32 -1.83
N GLU A 122 4.12 17.68 -0.55
CA GLU A 122 4.09 19.08 -0.14
C GLU A 122 5.38 19.81 -0.51
N HIS A 123 6.54 19.18 -0.28
CA HIS A 123 7.83 19.75 -0.70
C HIS A 123 7.87 20.02 -2.22
N LEU A 124 7.43 19.05 -3.03
CA LEU A 124 7.50 19.14 -4.49
C LEU A 124 6.56 20.20 -5.08
N ARG A 125 5.45 20.53 -4.42
CA ARG A 125 4.56 21.60 -4.86
C ARG A 125 5.22 22.97 -4.90
N HIS A 126 6.27 23.17 -4.10
CA HIS A 126 6.98 24.44 -3.96
C HIS A 126 8.32 24.50 -4.73
N VAL A 127 8.61 23.51 -5.56
CA VAL A 127 9.83 23.46 -6.39
C VAL A 127 9.48 23.83 -7.82
N GLY A 128 10.18 24.83 -8.39
CA GLY A 128 10.00 25.27 -9.77
C GLY A 128 8.53 25.54 -10.12
N PRO A 129 7.98 24.92 -11.18
CA PRO A 129 6.57 25.05 -11.55
C PRO A 129 5.62 24.23 -10.68
N GLY A 130 6.14 23.53 -9.67
CA GLY A 130 5.45 22.49 -8.93
C GLY A 130 5.50 21.12 -9.62
N TYR A 131 5.74 20.08 -8.80
CA TYR A 131 5.87 18.71 -9.28
C TYR A 131 5.11 17.73 -8.39
N TYR A 132 4.90 16.52 -8.91
CA TYR A 132 4.46 15.35 -8.15
C TYR A 132 5.09 14.08 -8.73
N THR A 133 4.97 12.97 -8.03
CA THR A 133 5.61 11.69 -8.40
C THR A 133 4.74 10.81 -9.30
N GLY A 134 3.75 11.35 -9.98
CA GLY A 134 2.77 10.57 -10.75
C GLY A 134 1.79 9.86 -9.80
N SER A 135 2.08 8.64 -9.38
CA SER A 135 1.35 8.03 -8.27
C SER A 135 1.80 8.65 -6.94
N THR A 136 0.86 9.24 -6.19
CA THR A 136 1.14 9.99 -4.96
C THR A 136 1.19 9.12 -3.71
N GLY A 137 1.35 7.81 -3.88
CA GLY A 137 1.46 6.85 -2.79
C GLY A 137 0.13 6.32 -2.28
N PRO A 138 0.14 5.60 -1.16
CA PRO A 138 -1.08 5.06 -0.57
C PRO A 138 -1.91 6.16 0.09
N ALA A 139 -3.21 5.90 0.27
CA ALA A 139 -4.11 6.80 0.99
C ALA A 139 -3.69 7.07 2.46
N SER A 140 -2.85 6.22 3.04
CA SER A 140 -2.20 6.42 4.34
C SER A 140 -0.93 7.29 4.26
N GLY A 141 -0.78 8.11 3.22
CA GLY A 141 0.44 8.86 2.91
C GLY A 141 0.91 9.86 3.98
N PHE A 142 0.08 10.23 4.95
CA PHE A 142 0.53 11.02 6.11
C PHE A 142 1.49 10.24 7.00
N SER A 143 1.34 8.93 7.12
CA SER A 143 2.18 8.05 7.92
C SER A 143 3.04 7.10 7.08
N ALA A 144 2.56 6.68 5.92
CA ALA A 144 3.30 5.80 5.03
C ALA A 144 4.52 6.51 4.42
N THR A 145 5.69 5.89 4.58
CA THR A 145 6.95 6.41 4.06
C THR A 145 7.22 5.91 2.64
N ILE A 146 8.10 6.59 1.93
CA ILE A 146 8.54 6.21 0.58
C ILE A 146 9.07 4.77 0.57
N GLY A 147 9.97 4.42 1.48
CA GLY A 147 10.52 3.05 1.57
C GLY A 147 9.47 1.99 1.88
N GLY A 148 8.52 2.29 2.78
CA GLY A 148 7.40 1.41 3.10
C GLY A 148 6.48 1.21 1.89
N GLY A 149 6.12 2.29 1.19
CA GLY A 149 5.29 2.24 -0.01
C GLY A 149 5.93 1.41 -1.13
N LEU A 150 7.23 1.61 -1.40
CA LEU A 150 7.98 0.83 -2.38
C LEU A 150 8.11 -0.65 -1.99
N SER A 151 8.35 -0.94 -0.70
CA SER A 151 8.43 -2.31 -0.20
C SER A 151 7.11 -3.06 -0.26
N ASN A 152 5.99 -2.35 -0.21
CA ASN A 152 4.65 -2.93 -0.25
C ASN A 152 3.99 -2.82 -1.64
N ASN A 153 4.67 -2.21 -2.62
CA ASN A 153 4.12 -1.91 -3.94
C ASN A 153 2.78 -1.18 -3.88
N SER A 154 2.75 -0.10 -3.09
CA SER A 154 1.52 0.60 -2.72
C SER A 154 0.84 1.30 -3.90
N VAL A 155 -0.46 1.51 -3.73
CA VAL A 155 -1.33 2.16 -4.71
C VAL A 155 -2.48 2.88 -3.98
N GLY A 156 -3.24 3.73 -4.66
CA GLY A 156 -4.53 4.22 -4.17
C GLY A 156 -4.56 5.61 -3.53
N GLY A 157 -3.46 6.36 -3.58
CA GLY A 157 -3.44 7.74 -3.09
C GLY A 157 -3.69 8.82 -4.13
N GLY A 158 -3.76 8.47 -5.40
CA GLY A 158 -3.94 9.38 -6.55
C GLY A 158 -2.94 9.09 -7.67
N GLY A 159 -3.38 9.23 -8.92
CA GLY A 159 -2.58 9.03 -10.12
C GLY A 159 -2.40 7.57 -10.55
N ALA A 160 -2.96 6.60 -9.83
CA ALA A 160 -2.74 5.18 -10.12
C ALA A 160 -3.33 4.75 -11.48
N ALA A 161 -4.44 5.30 -11.89
CA ALA A 161 -5.05 4.97 -13.18
C ALA A 161 -4.22 5.47 -14.37
N MET A 162 -3.44 6.53 -14.20
CA MET A 162 -2.60 7.11 -15.24
C MET A 162 -1.16 6.58 -15.19
N TYR A 163 -0.60 6.42 -14.01
CA TYR A 163 0.83 6.19 -13.80
C TYR A 163 1.17 4.84 -13.16
N GLY A 164 0.17 4.06 -12.74
CA GLY A 164 0.40 2.77 -12.09
C GLY A 164 0.73 2.87 -10.60
N ASN A 165 1.36 1.82 -10.09
CA ASN A 165 1.80 1.74 -8.69
C ASN A 165 3.00 2.66 -8.42
N VAL A 166 3.27 2.92 -7.14
CA VAL A 166 4.44 3.71 -6.73
C VAL A 166 5.77 3.11 -7.20
N THR A 167 5.85 1.79 -7.34
CA THR A 167 7.06 1.10 -7.80
C THR A 167 7.38 1.33 -9.27
N GLU A 168 6.38 1.68 -10.09
CA GLU A 168 6.57 2.04 -11.49
C GLU A 168 7.23 3.40 -11.64
N GLN A 169 7.14 4.24 -10.61
CA GLN A 169 7.80 5.54 -10.55
C GLN A 169 9.26 5.46 -10.10
N CYS A 170 9.71 4.30 -9.61
CA CYS A 170 11.06 4.14 -9.09
C CYS A 170 12.09 4.09 -10.23
N ALA A 171 13.02 5.05 -10.24
CA ALA A 171 14.14 5.12 -11.18
C ALA A 171 15.42 4.43 -10.65
N GLY A 172 15.51 4.19 -9.34
CA GLY A 172 16.63 3.52 -8.69
C GLY A 172 16.58 3.61 -7.18
N LEU A 173 17.40 2.81 -6.53
CA LEU A 173 17.48 2.70 -5.08
C LEU A 173 18.93 2.72 -4.61
N GLU A 174 19.13 3.22 -3.40
CA GLU A 174 20.28 2.85 -2.55
C GLU A 174 19.77 1.83 -1.53
N VAL A 175 20.42 0.68 -1.43
CA VAL A 175 20.00 -0.43 -0.60
C VAL A 175 21.18 -0.92 0.22
N VAL A 176 20.95 -1.13 1.51
CA VAL A 176 21.87 -1.89 2.35
C VAL A 176 21.42 -3.34 2.37
N LEU A 177 22.26 -4.24 1.87
CA LEU A 177 22.01 -5.68 1.84
C LEU A 177 22.04 -6.27 3.26
N PRO A 178 21.47 -7.45 3.49
CA PRO A 178 21.51 -8.10 4.80
C PRO A 178 22.92 -8.29 5.37
N THR A 179 23.95 -8.41 4.51
CA THR A 179 25.37 -8.49 4.88
C THR A 179 25.96 -7.19 5.43
N GLY A 180 25.27 -6.07 5.23
CA GLY A 180 25.77 -4.72 5.53
C GLY A 180 26.47 -4.04 4.34
N ASP A 181 26.50 -4.67 3.16
CA ASP A 181 27.03 -4.04 1.96
C ASP A 181 26.02 -3.04 1.38
N LEU A 182 26.53 -1.90 0.91
CA LEU A 182 25.72 -0.86 0.30
C LEU A 182 25.83 -0.95 -1.22
N ILE A 183 24.68 -1.00 -1.88
CA ILE A 183 24.59 -1.03 -3.34
C ILE A 183 23.66 0.05 -3.87
N TYR A 184 23.85 0.40 -5.14
CA TYR A 184 22.92 1.21 -5.92
C TYR A 184 22.27 0.36 -7.00
N THR A 185 21.01 0.68 -7.37
CA THR A 185 20.31 0.04 -8.48
C THR A 185 19.90 1.07 -9.54
N GLY A 186 19.42 0.60 -10.69
CA GLY A 186 19.15 1.47 -11.82
C GLY A 186 20.42 2.08 -12.41
N ALA A 187 20.31 3.25 -13.05
CA ALA A 187 21.43 3.92 -13.69
C ALA A 187 22.62 4.17 -12.73
N LYS A 188 22.34 4.43 -11.45
CA LYS A 188 23.37 4.67 -10.42
C LYS A 188 24.22 3.44 -10.06
N ALA A 189 23.84 2.24 -10.50
CA ALA A 189 24.69 1.06 -10.37
C ALA A 189 25.93 1.13 -11.31
N ASN A 190 25.87 1.97 -12.33
CA ASN A 190 27.05 2.34 -13.12
C ASN A 190 27.87 3.40 -12.36
N ALA A 191 29.08 3.06 -11.98
CA ALA A 191 29.98 3.95 -11.22
C ALA A 191 30.31 5.28 -11.93
N PHE A 192 30.12 5.36 -13.24
CA PHE A 192 30.31 6.56 -14.04
C PHE A 192 29.02 7.38 -14.25
N CYS A 193 27.91 6.94 -13.68
CA CYS A 193 26.64 7.65 -13.78
C CYS A 193 26.39 8.50 -12.52
N ASP A 194 26.40 9.82 -12.69
CA ASP A 194 26.27 10.75 -11.57
C ASP A 194 24.83 10.90 -11.08
N LYS A 195 23.85 10.76 -11.98
CA LYS A 195 22.44 11.03 -11.69
C LYS A 195 21.55 9.83 -12.02
N PRO A 196 20.58 9.50 -11.17
CA PRO A 196 19.56 8.49 -11.49
C PRO A 196 18.61 9.05 -12.57
N PHE A 197 18.32 8.27 -13.61
CA PHE A 197 17.35 8.65 -14.65
C PHE A 197 16.52 7.47 -15.15
N THR A 198 16.97 6.24 -14.95
CA THR A 198 16.27 5.02 -15.35
C THR A 198 16.59 3.88 -14.39
N ARG A 199 15.64 2.97 -14.25
CA ARG A 199 15.82 1.73 -13.48
C ARG A 199 16.37 0.58 -14.34
N PHE A 200 16.33 0.71 -15.67
CA PHE A 200 16.71 -0.32 -16.63
C PHE A 200 18.07 -0.02 -17.30
N GLY A 201 18.66 -1.03 -17.94
CA GLY A 201 19.80 -0.86 -18.84
C GLY A 201 21.14 -1.44 -18.34
N LEU A 202 21.18 -2.01 -17.13
CA LEU A 202 22.37 -2.70 -16.58
C LEU A 202 22.08 -4.20 -16.35
N GLY A 203 21.51 -4.86 -17.35
CA GLY A 203 21.08 -6.25 -17.28
C GLY A 203 19.62 -6.38 -16.83
N PRO A 204 19.25 -7.49 -16.15
CA PRO A 204 17.92 -7.68 -15.60
C PRO A 204 17.51 -6.54 -14.65
N ASP A 205 16.21 -6.38 -14.43
CA ASP A 205 15.69 -5.40 -13.47
C ASP A 205 15.98 -5.81 -12.02
N TYR A 206 17.21 -5.58 -11.59
CA TYR A 206 17.62 -5.84 -10.21
C TYR A 206 16.97 -4.88 -9.20
N THR A 207 16.51 -3.71 -9.62
CA THR A 207 15.70 -2.82 -8.76
C THR A 207 14.42 -3.52 -8.34
N GLY A 208 13.81 -4.29 -9.24
CA GLY A 208 12.60 -5.07 -8.99
C GLY A 208 12.71 -6.06 -7.83
N LEU A 209 13.90 -6.56 -7.50
CA LEU A 209 14.11 -7.46 -6.34
C LEU A 209 13.81 -6.79 -5.00
N PHE A 210 13.90 -5.47 -4.93
CA PHE A 210 13.69 -4.68 -3.72
C PHE A 210 12.33 -3.96 -3.70
N LEU A 211 11.50 -4.14 -4.73
CA LEU A 211 10.17 -3.54 -4.85
C LEU A 211 9.09 -4.59 -4.55
N GLY A 212 8.14 -4.28 -3.66
CA GLY A 212 7.13 -5.24 -3.21
C GLY A 212 7.69 -6.40 -2.37
N ASP A 213 8.93 -6.28 -1.91
CA ASP A 213 9.68 -7.31 -1.18
C ASP A 213 9.39 -7.37 0.33
N VAL A 214 8.58 -6.47 0.85
CA VAL A 214 8.31 -6.29 2.29
C VAL A 214 9.57 -6.30 3.17
N GLY A 215 10.68 -5.83 2.61
CA GLY A 215 11.97 -5.72 3.31
C GLY A 215 12.65 -7.06 3.60
N ILE A 216 12.49 -8.08 2.76
CA ILE A 216 13.16 -9.38 2.93
C ILE A 216 14.53 -9.44 2.22
N HIS A 217 14.77 -8.61 1.22
CA HIS A 217 15.98 -8.64 0.40
C HIS A 217 17.00 -7.56 0.76
N GLY A 218 16.57 -6.44 1.32
CA GLY A 218 17.46 -5.33 1.68
C GLY A 218 16.73 -4.18 2.35
N VAL A 219 17.48 -3.30 3.01
CA VAL A 219 16.98 -2.07 3.63
C VAL A 219 17.19 -0.93 2.64
N LYS A 220 16.09 -0.40 2.11
CA LYS A 220 16.10 0.77 1.22
C LYS A 220 16.41 2.02 2.04
N THR A 221 17.46 2.73 1.68
CA THR A 221 17.90 3.95 2.39
C THR A 221 17.67 5.20 1.58
N LYS A 222 17.78 5.13 0.24
CA LYS A 222 17.37 6.20 -0.67
C LYS A 222 16.54 5.65 -1.81
N ALA A 223 15.67 6.49 -2.34
CA ALA A 223 14.89 6.20 -3.53
C ALA A 223 14.92 7.39 -4.48
N SER A 224 15.02 7.08 -5.77
CA SER A 224 14.88 8.05 -6.85
C SER A 224 13.57 7.79 -7.57
N LEU A 225 12.68 8.79 -7.61
CA LEU A 225 11.34 8.70 -8.16
C LEU A 225 11.19 9.66 -9.34
N ARG A 226 10.43 9.25 -10.34
CA ARG A 226 10.09 10.12 -11.49
C ARG A 226 9.23 11.29 -11.04
N LEU A 227 9.48 12.46 -11.64
CA LEU A 227 8.71 13.67 -11.46
C LEU A 227 7.86 13.97 -12.68
N TYR A 228 6.72 14.55 -12.42
CA TYR A 228 5.80 15.08 -13.43
C TYR A 228 5.42 16.51 -13.01
N PRO A 229 5.33 17.47 -13.94
CA PRO A 229 4.80 18.80 -13.63
C PRO A 229 3.37 18.68 -13.12
N LEU A 230 3.02 19.50 -12.13
CA LEU A 230 1.63 19.59 -11.68
C LEU A 230 0.73 19.99 -12.85
N PRO A 231 -0.43 19.33 -13.02
CA PRO A 231 -1.35 19.66 -14.07
C PRO A 231 -1.99 21.04 -13.79
N GLU A 232 -2.14 21.86 -14.83
CA GLU A 232 -2.73 23.20 -14.73
C GLU A 232 -4.24 23.15 -14.61
N HIS A 233 -4.86 22.11 -15.21
CA HIS A 233 -6.30 21.97 -15.25
C HIS A 233 -6.71 20.56 -14.81
N ALA A 234 -7.80 20.47 -14.05
CA ALA A 234 -8.39 19.22 -13.61
C ALA A 234 -9.92 19.25 -13.73
N ALA A 235 -10.50 18.10 -13.99
CA ALA A 235 -11.94 17.90 -13.91
C ALA A 235 -12.26 16.57 -13.24
N TYR A 236 -13.43 16.49 -12.62
CA TYR A 236 -13.89 15.34 -11.87
C TYR A 236 -15.41 15.29 -11.91
N ALA A 237 -15.96 14.11 -11.84
CA ALA A 237 -17.40 13.89 -11.65
C ALA A 237 -17.65 12.60 -10.91
N THR A 238 -18.78 12.56 -10.23
CA THR A 238 -19.30 11.39 -9.53
C THR A 238 -20.63 10.99 -10.15
N TYR A 239 -20.82 9.69 -10.30
CA TYR A 239 -22.03 9.08 -10.82
C TYR A 239 -22.61 8.14 -9.77
N GLU A 240 -23.92 8.20 -9.60
CA GLU A 240 -24.68 7.21 -8.85
C GLU A 240 -24.98 6.01 -9.75
N ILE A 241 -24.76 4.82 -9.21
CA ILE A 241 -25.22 3.55 -9.74
C ILE A 241 -26.42 3.17 -8.86
N PRO A 242 -27.66 3.27 -9.35
CA PRO A 242 -28.86 3.02 -8.53
C PRO A 242 -28.80 1.64 -7.88
N ALA A 243 -29.22 1.58 -6.62
CA ALA A 243 -29.36 0.33 -5.90
C ALA A 243 -30.28 -0.64 -6.65
N THR A 244 -29.87 -1.89 -6.74
CA THR A 244 -30.69 -2.95 -7.35
C THR A 244 -31.38 -3.75 -6.26
N SER A 245 -32.59 -4.27 -6.55
CA SER A 245 -33.33 -5.18 -5.66
C SER A 245 -32.70 -6.59 -5.56
N GLY A 246 -31.51 -6.78 -6.09
CA GLY A 246 -30.78 -8.04 -6.14
C GLY A 246 -29.39 -7.97 -5.49
N PRO A 247 -28.55 -8.98 -5.71
CA PRO A 247 -27.18 -9.01 -5.23
C PRO A 247 -26.39 -7.77 -5.64
N GLN A 248 -25.49 -7.27 -4.78
CA GLN A 248 -24.59 -6.13 -5.09
C GLN A 248 -23.78 -6.36 -6.37
N GLY A 249 -23.64 -7.60 -6.82
CA GLY A 249 -23.01 -7.97 -8.08
C GLY A 249 -23.58 -7.27 -9.32
N ASN A 250 -24.87 -6.88 -9.31
CA ASN A 250 -25.48 -6.16 -10.44
C ASN A 250 -24.95 -4.71 -10.55
N GLU A 251 -24.76 -4.03 -9.41
CA GLU A 251 -24.15 -2.69 -9.38
C GLU A 251 -22.69 -2.75 -9.82
N ALA A 252 -21.95 -3.75 -9.31
CA ALA A 252 -20.57 -3.99 -9.71
C ALA A 252 -20.43 -4.30 -11.20
N ALA A 253 -21.36 -5.08 -11.80
CA ALA A 253 -21.35 -5.36 -13.23
C ALA A 253 -21.52 -4.08 -14.07
N LYS A 254 -22.38 -3.16 -13.63
CA LYS A 254 -22.59 -1.87 -14.30
C LYS A 254 -21.36 -0.97 -14.17
N ALA A 255 -20.75 -0.87 -12.98
CA ALA A 255 -19.50 -0.18 -12.77
C ALA A 255 -18.40 -0.75 -13.66
N THR A 256 -18.28 -2.08 -13.72
CA THR A 256 -17.30 -2.80 -14.53
C THR A 256 -17.43 -2.46 -16.02
N SER A 257 -18.64 -2.37 -16.55
CA SER A 257 -18.88 -1.99 -17.96
C SER A 257 -18.27 -0.62 -18.26
N VAL A 258 -18.48 0.37 -17.41
CA VAL A 258 -17.90 1.72 -17.56
C VAL A 258 -16.40 1.71 -17.41
N MET A 259 -15.88 1.15 -16.33
CA MET A 259 -14.44 1.12 -16.03
C MET A 259 -13.66 0.39 -17.11
N SER A 260 -14.16 -0.76 -17.60
CA SER A 260 -13.52 -1.51 -18.67
C SER A 260 -13.46 -0.72 -19.98
N LYS A 261 -14.53 -0.01 -20.34
CA LYS A 261 -14.53 0.85 -21.54
C LYS A 261 -13.56 2.01 -21.39
N TRP A 262 -13.51 2.65 -20.23
CA TRP A 262 -12.54 3.70 -19.96
C TRP A 262 -11.10 3.23 -20.15
N GLN A 263 -10.77 2.04 -19.67
CA GLN A 263 -9.44 1.44 -19.81
C GLN A 263 -9.17 0.97 -21.25
N GLN A 264 -10.12 0.32 -21.92
CA GLN A 264 -9.99 -0.16 -23.30
C GLN A 264 -9.79 0.98 -24.29
N GLU A 265 -10.51 2.08 -24.13
CA GLU A 265 -10.38 3.28 -24.95
C GLU A 265 -9.17 4.15 -24.53
N ARG A 266 -8.43 3.75 -23.49
CA ARG A 266 -7.28 4.49 -22.94
C ARG A 266 -7.61 5.96 -22.71
N LEU A 267 -8.75 6.19 -22.03
CA LEU A 267 -9.14 7.55 -21.69
C LEU A 267 -8.15 8.13 -20.65
N PRO A 268 -7.86 9.43 -20.71
CA PRO A 268 -6.85 10.07 -19.87
C PRO A 268 -7.38 10.30 -18.44
N LEU A 269 -7.62 9.22 -17.72
CA LEU A 269 -8.06 9.25 -16.34
C LEU A 269 -6.85 9.29 -15.42
N HIS A 270 -6.79 10.31 -14.59
CA HIS A 270 -5.81 10.38 -13.51
C HIS A 270 -6.15 9.34 -12.44
N ASP A 271 -7.45 9.28 -12.09
CA ASP A 271 -8.01 8.32 -11.15
C ASP A 271 -9.44 7.95 -11.54
N PHE A 272 -9.90 6.77 -11.13
CA PHE A 272 -11.32 6.41 -11.03
C PHE A 272 -11.54 5.37 -9.92
N TYR A 273 -12.66 5.51 -9.24
CA TYR A 273 -13.00 4.71 -8.06
C TYR A 273 -14.46 4.27 -8.10
N TYR A 274 -14.70 3.03 -7.76
CA TYR A 274 -16.00 2.48 -7.46
C TYR A 274 -16.13 2.22 -5.97
N TYR A 275 -17.14 2.80 -5.34
CA TYR A 275 -17.46 2.59 -3.93
C TYR A 275 -18.78 1.87 -3.81
N THR A 276 -18.82 0.74 -3.11
CA THR A 276 -20.06 0.05 -2.79
C THR A 276 -20.98 0.91 -1.93
N LEU A 277 -22.28 0.63 -1.96
CA LEU A 277 -23.27 1.33 -1.13
C LEU A 277 -22.89 1.32 0.36
N GLY A 278 -22.45 0.16 0.87
CA GLY A 278 -21.99 0.05 2.25
C GLY A 278 -20.82 0.96 2.56
N TYR A 279 -19.81 1.04 1.66
CA TYR A 279 -18.67 1.94 1.79
C TYR A 279 -19.12 3.41 1.68
N THR A 280 -20.01 3.73 0.76
CA THR A 280 -20.61 5.07 0.63
C THR A 280 -21.31 5.47 1.92
N ARG A 281 -22.09 4.56 2.54
CA ARG A 281 -22.72 4.79 3.85
C ARG A 281 -21.71 5.00 4.97
N LEU A 282 -20.56 4.32 4.95
CA LEU A 282 -19.49 4.52 5.92
C LEU A 282 -18.85 5.91 5.77
N LEU A 283 -18.52 6.35 4.56
CA LEU A 283 -18.04 7.70 4.31
C LEU A 283 -19.05 8.75 4.79
N THR A 284 -20.36 8.42 4.73
CA THR A 284 -21.43 9.28 5.24
C THR A 284 -21.46 9.40 6.76
N LEU A 285 -20.70 8.65 7.55
CA LEU A 285 -20.63 8.83 9.01
C LEU A 285 -19.74 10.02 9.43
N PHE A 286 -18.81 10.49 8.59
CA PHE A 286 -17.74 11.41 8.98
C PHE A 286 -17.71 12.75 8.26
N GLN A 287 -18.45 13.54 7.91
CA GLN A 287 -18.46 14.83 7.20
C GLN A 287 -18.87 14.73 5.73
N VAL A 288 -18.43 13.75 4.98
CA VAL A 288 -18.98 13.45 3.66
C VAL A 288 -20.44 13.00 3.79
N LYS A 289 -20.86 12.48 4.95
CA LYS A 289 -22.22 12.03 5.27
C LYS A 289 -23.30 13.03 4.98
N LYS A 290 -23.07 14.29 5.38
CA LYS A 290 -24.04 15.34 5.19
C LYS A 290 -24.32 15.60 3.72
N ASN A 291 -23.29 15.39 2.88
CA ASN A 291 -23.28 15.74 1.48
C ASN A 291 -23.91 14.64 0.60
N LEU A 292 -23.48 13.37 0.75
CA LEU A 292 -24.06 12.26 -0.02
C LEU A 292 -25.50 11.97 0.37
N ALA A 293 -25.83 11.99 1.65
CA ALA A 293 -27.20 11.80 2.12
C ALA A 293 -28.12 12.96 1.71
N SER A 294 -27.62 14.21 1.72
CA SER A 294 -28.38 15.38 1.26
C SER A 294 -28.54 15.41 -0.26
N ALA A 295 -27.61 14.81 -0.99
CA ALA A 295 -27.71 14.63 -2.44
C ALA A 295 -28.65 13.46 -2.83
N GLY A 296 -29.22 12.75 -1.86
CA GLY A 296 -30.14 11.63 -2.11
C GLY A 296 -29.49 10.41 -2.76
N VAL A 297 -28.21 10.15 -2.48
CA VAL A 297 -27.48 9.00 -2.98
C VAL A 297 -27.90 7.75 -2.22
N GLU A 298 -28.55 6.82 -2.90
CA GLU A 298 -29.05 5.56 -2.34
C GLU A 298 -28.34 4.31 -2.87
N GLY A 299 -27.45 4.49 -3.85
CA GLY A 299 -26.70 3.42 -4.52
C GLY A 299 -25.20 3.48 -4.31
N SER A 300 -24.52 2.60 -5.02
CA SER A 300 -23.06 2.64 -5.17
C SER A 300 -22.66 3.86 -6.02
N VAL A 301 -21.41 4.29 -5.91
CA VAL A 301 -20.92 5.43 -6.69
C VAL A 301 -19.67 5.07 -7.49
N LEU A 302 -19.55 5.69 -8.66
CA LEU A 302 -18.37 5.66 -9.50
C LEU A 302 -17.92 7.10 -9.74
N PHE A 303 -16.68 7.43 -9.44
CA PHE A 303 -16.15 8.75 -9.74
C PHE A 303 -14.82 8.68 -10.50
N TYR A 304 -14.50 9.76 -11.18
CA TYR A 304 -13.20 9.92 -11.85
C TYR A 304 -12.60 11.29 -11.59
N THR A 305 -11.30 11.36 -11.81
CA THR A 305 -10.54 12.59 -12.01
C THR A 305 -9.78 12.53 -13.33
N THR A 306 -9.67 13.63 -14.04
CA THR A 306 -8.84 13.78 -15.23
C THR A 306 -8.10 15.09 -15.19
N VAL A 307 -6.93 15.14 -15.78
CA VAL A 307 -6.03 16.29 -15.78
C VAL A 307 -5.60 16.65 -17.20
N ALA A 308 -5.25 17.91 -17.42
CA ALA A 308 -4.83 18.41 -18.72
C ALA A 308 -3.90 19.63 -18.58
N ARG A 309 -3.26 19.99 -19.70
CA ARG A 309 -2.40 21.17 -19.81
C ARG A 309 -3.12 22.41 -20.37
N SER A 310 -4.34 22.22 -20.87
CA SER A 310 -5.17 23.32 -21.38
C SER A 310 -6.65 23.03 -21.21
N ASP A 311 -7.48 24.10 -21.19
CA ASP A 311 -8.94 23.99 -21.13
C ASP A 311 -9.52 23.19 -22.31
N ALA A 312 -8.97 23.37 -23.51
CA ALA A 312 -9.43 22.65 -24.69
C ALA A 312 -9.18 21.15 -24.60
N GLU A 313 -8.00 20.75 -24.11
CA GLU A 313 -7.66 19.35 -23.84
C GLU A 313 -8.58 18.78 -22.75
N LEU A 314 -8.77 19.52 -21.66
CA LEU A 314 -9.63 19.11 -20.56
C LEU A 314 -11.06 18.86 -21.01
N ALA A 315 -11.64 19.81 -21.79
CA ALA A 315 -12.99 19.68 -22.33
C ALA A 315 -13.14 18.45 -23.25
N GLY A 316 -12.13 18.19 -24.06
CA GLY A 316 -12.08 16.98 -24.90
C GLY A 316 -12.03 15.69 -24.07
N ASN A 317 -11.20 15.66 -23.04
CA ASN A 317 -11.09 14.51 -22.12
C ASN A 317 -12.42 14.24 -21.41
N VAL A 318 -13.01 15.27 -20.79
CA VAL A 318 -14.30 15.19 -20.09
C VAL A 318 -15.39 14.68 -21.04
N SER A 319 -15.49 15.24 -22.25
CA SER A 319 -16.51 14.81 -23.22
C SER A 319 -16.43 13.31 -23.53
N ARG A 320 -15.22 12.78 -23.74
CA ARG A 320 -15.01 11.35 -24.02
C ARG A 320 -15.35 10.47 -22.82
N ILE A 321 -14.89 10.84 -21.61
CA ILE A 321 -15.11 10.09 -20.37
C ILE A 321 -16.60 10.04 -20.02
N GLU A 322 -17.28 11.19 -20.07
CA GLU A 322 -18.68 11.32 -19.74
C GLU A 322 -19.62 10.64 -20.76
N LYS A 323 -19.21 10.61 -22.05
CA LYS A 323 -19.95 9.89 -23.08
C LYS A 323 -20.11 8.40 -22.74
N VAL A 324 -19.07 7.77 -22.21
CA VAL A 324 -19.13 6.36 -21.79
C VAL A 324 -20.11 6.20 -20.62
N ALA A 325 -19.95 6.99 -19.55
CA ALA A 325 -20.81 6.90 -18.36
C ALA A 325 -22.30 7.16 -18.71
N LYS A 326 -22.57 8.18 -19.55
CA LYS A 326 -23.91 8.49 -20.04
C LYS A 326 -24.48 7.36 -20.90
N GLY A 327 -23.66 6.74 -21.74
CA GLY A 327 -24.06 5.60 -22.58
C GLY A 327 -24.51 4.38 -21.77
N GLU A 328 -23.96 4.21 -20.56
CA GLU A 328 -24.36 3.17 -19.61
C GLU A 328 -25.53 3.61 -18.68
N GLY A 329 -26.08 4.80 -18.89
CA GLY A 329 -27.22 5.31 -18.15
C GLY A 329 -26.91 5.64 -16.68
N LEU A 330 -25.67 6.03 -16.35
CA LEU A 330 -25.32 6.48 -15.00
C LEU A 330 -25.86 7.88 -14.74
N LYS A 331 -26.32 8.13 -13.52
CA LYS A 331 -26.80 9.45 -13.08
C LYS A 331 -25.63 10.27 -12.54
N LYS A 332 -25.27 11.35 -13.25
CA LYS A 332 -24.24 12.30 -12.78
C LYS A 332 -24.79 13.08 -11.60
N LEU A 333 -24.00 13.18 -10.52
CA LEU A 333 -24.29 14.01 -9.36
C LEU A 333 -23.91 15.48 -9.61
N GLY A 334 -24.27 16.37 -8.71
CA GLY A 334 -23.99 17.81 -8.85
C GLY A 334 -22.49 18.14 -8.81
N PRO A 335 -22.14 19.42 -9.08
CA PRO A 335 -20.76 19.81 -9.28
C PRO A 335 -19.97 20.05 -8.00
N THR A 336 -20.63 20.22 -6.86
CA THR A 336 -19.99 20.52 -5.57
C THR A 336 -19.86 19.26 -4.69
N VAL A 337 -19.00 19.33 -3.67
CA VAL A 337 -18.90 18.26 -2.69
C VAL A 337 -20.22 18.07 -1.94
N GLU A 338 -20.94 19.16 -1.67
CA GLU A 338 -22.27 19.18 -1.07
C GLU A 338 -23.30 18.45 -1.92
N ASP A 339 -23.14 18.47 -3.24
CA ASP A 339 -23.96 17.73 -4.19
C ASP A 339 -23.55 16.27 -4.37
N GLY A 340 -22.55 15.80 -3.61
CA GLY A 340 -22.04 14.45 -3.65
C GLY A 340 -20.88 14.21 -4.61
N ASN A 341 -20.20 15.26 -5.09
CA ASN A 341 -19.04 15.11 -5.96
C ASN A 341 -17.79 14.62 -5.20
N LEU A 342 -17.66 13.30 -5.07
CA LEU A 342 -16.50 12.66 -4.42
C LEU A 342 -15.20 12.84 -5.20
N GLY A 343 -15.26 12.96 -6.53
CA GLY A 343 -14.08 13.24 -7.33
C GLY A 343 -13.48 14.60 -6.98
N LYS A 344 -14.33 15.60 -6.74
CA LYS A 344 -13.89 16.91 -6.26
C LYS A 344 -13.25 16.84 -4.88
N TRP A 345 -13.92 16.24 -3.91
CA TRP A 345 -13.38 16.01 -2.57
C TRP A 345 -12.04 15.28 -2.61
N PHE A 346 -11.94 14.21 -3.41
CA PHE A 346 -10.74 13.39 -3.51
C PHE A 346 -9.54 14.18 -4.04
N TYR A 347 -9.75 15.02 -5.05
CA TYR A 347 -8.69 15.70 -5.77
C TYR A 347 -8.34 17.08 -5.17
N GLU A 348 -9.35 17.95 -4.90
CA GLU A 348 -9.12 19.33 -4.44
C GLU A 348 -9.01 19.46 -2.91
N GLU A 349 -9.75 18.63 -2.16
CA GLU A 349 -9.82 18.76 -0.71
C GLU A 349 -8.92 17.71 0.00
N ASP A 350 -7.94 17.17 -0.72
CA ASP A 350 -7.02 16.14 -0.23
C ASP A 350 -7.70 14.87 0.35
N GLY A 351 -8.92 14.58 -0.10
CA GLY A 351 -9.69 13.40 0.29
C GLY A 351 -8.92 12.09 0.09
N ARG A 352 -8.01 12.06 -0.91
CA ARG A 352 -7.07 10.95 -1.17
C ARG A 352 -6.19 10.58 0.04
N TRP A 353 -5.87 11.56 0.90
CA TRP A 353 -5.11 11.32 2.11
C TRP A 353 -5.99 11.12 3.34
N GLN A 354 -7.20 11.69 3.31
CA GLN A 354 -8.11 11.69 4.44
C GLN A 354 -8.85 10.36 4.59
N TRP A 355 -9.23 9.72 3.49
CA TRP A 355 -10.11 8.55 3.56
C TRP A 355 -9.52 7.37 4.34
N ALA A 356 -8.20 7.16 4.31
CA ALA A 356 -7.58 6.10 5.11
C ALA A 356 -7.70 6.36 6.61
N HIS A 357 -7.54 7.62 7.02
CA HIS A 357 -7.70 8.00 8.42
C HIS A 357 -9.16 7.96 8.86
N LEU A 358 -10.07 8.36 7.98
CA LEU A 358 -11.52 8.21 8.20
C LEU A 358 -11.91 6.73 8.31
N TYR A 359 -11.36 5.88 7.45
CA TYR A 359 -11.60 4.45 7.46
C TYR A 359 -11.26 3.81 8.80
N TRP A 360 -10.11 4.14 9.38
CA TRP A 360 -9.72 3.66 10.71
C TRP A 360 -10.60 4.21 11.83
N GLY A 361 -10.95 5.48 11.77
CA GLY A 361 -11.86 6.11 12.72
C GLY A 361 -13.28 5.52 12.71
N MET A 362 -13.70 4.90 11.62
CA MET A 362 -15.03 4.30 11.48
C MET A 362 -15.28 3.11 12.40
N TYR A 363 -14.23 2.39 12.77
CA TYR A 363 -14.36 1.21 13.62
C TYR A 363 -14.42 1.57 15.12
N GLY A 364 -14.18 2.85 15.46
CA GLY A 364 -14.11 3.30 16.86
C GLY A 364 -12.92 2.71 17.62
N PRO A 365 -12.79 3.01 18.92
CA PRO A 365 -11.65 2.60 19.70
C PRO A 365 -11.60 1.08 19.97
N GLU A 366 -12.70 0.38 19.83
CA GLU A 366 -12.86 -1.06 20.10
C GLU A 366 -12.89 -1.89 18.80
N GLY A 367 -12.75 -1.25 17.66
CA GLY A 367 -12.85 -1.91 16.36
C GLY A 367 -11.52 -1.95 15.60
N THR A 368 -11.45 -2.90 14.68
CA THR A 368 -10.37 -3.03 13.69
C THR A 368 -10.91 -3.65 12.40
N SER A 369 -10.04 -3.91 11.43
CA SER A 369 -10.42 -4.51 10.15
C SER A 369 -9.49 -5.64 9.76
N LEU A 370 -10.08 -6.71 9.21
CA LEU A 370 -9.37 -7.74 8.45
C LEU A 370 -9.27 -7.27 7.00
N GLY A 371 -8.26 -6.46 6.70
CA GLY A 371 -8.11 -5.83 5.41
C GLY A 371 -7.52 -6.76 4.33
N THR A 372 -8.06 -6.68 3.13
CA THR A 372 -7.49 -7.30 1.93
C THR A 372 -7.35 -6.28 0.81
N CYS A 373 -6.37 -6.47 -0.07
CA CYS A 373 -6.22 -5.66 -1.26
C CYS A 373 -5.83 -6.54 -2.44
N LEU A 374 -6.81 -6.85 -3.28
CA LEU A 374 -6.69 -7.78 -4.39
C LEU A 374 -6.51 -7.03 -5.70
N LYS A 375 -5.45 -7.34 -6.44
CA LYS A 375 -5.30 -6.93 -7.83
C LYS A 375 -5.94 -7.97 -8.74
N CYS A 376 -6.86 -7.55 -9.57
CA CYS A 376 -7.50 -8.42 -10.55
C CYS A 376 -7.87 -7.67 -11.84
N PRO A 377 -8.08 -8.38 -12.95
CA PRO A 377 -8.65 -7.78 -14.14
C PRO A 377 -9.99 -7.10 -13.83
N THR A 378 -10.24 -5.94 -14.44
CA THR A 378 -11.44 -5.14 -14.15
C THR A 378 -12.73 -5.91 -14.33
N TYR A 379 -12.80 -6.82 -15.33
CA TYR A 379 -13.99 -7.62 -15.59
C TYR A 379 -14.33 -8.62 -14.46
N GLN A 380 -13.41 -8.92 -13.54
CA GLN A 380 -13.65 -9.83 -12.43
C GLN A 380 -14.31 -9.17 -11.20
N LEU A 381 -14.53 -7.86 -11.21
CA LEU A 381 -15.15 -7.18 -10.06
C LEU A 381 -16.50 -7.80 -9.64
N PRO A 382 -17.43 -8.18 -10.55
CA PRO A 382 -18.65 -8.85 -10.16
C PRO A 382 -18.44 -10.23 -9.50
N ASP A 383 -17.39 -10.95 -9.93
CA ASP A 383 -17.05 -12.25 -9.33
C ASP A 383 -16.41 -12.09 -7.95
N TYR A 384 -15.63 -11.02 -7.74
CA TYR A 384 -15.15 -10.63 -6.41
C TYR A 384 -16.32 -10.40 -5.45
N VAL A 385 -17.35 -9.67 -5.87
CA VAL A 385 -18.56 -9.42 -5.06
C VAL A 385 -19.25 -10.71 -4.68
N LYS A 386 -19.50 -11.59 -5.67
CA LYS A 386 -20.14 -12.89 -5.44
C LYS A 386 -19.33 -13.78 -4.46
N LEU A 387 -18.00 -13.82 -4.63
CA LEU A 387 -17.12 -14.55 -3.72
C LEU A 387 -17.28 -14.04 -2.29
N TYR A 388 -17.23 -12.72 -2.14
CA TYR A 388 -17.29 -12.08 -0.83
C TYR A 388 -18.64 -12.34 -0.12
N GLU A 389 -19.76 -12.23 -0.85
CA GLU A 389 -21.10 -12.55 -0.35
C GLU A 389 -21.21 -14.03 0.06
N ALA A 390 -20.74 -14.94 -0.81
CA ALA A 390 -20.77 -16.37 -0.56
C ALA A 390 -19.87 -16.77 0.62
N TRP A 391 -18.68 -16.15 0.72
CA TRP A 391 -17.77 -16.36 1.84
C TRP A 391 -18.39 -15.86 3.15
N GLY A 392 -19.00 -14.68 3.15
CA GLY A 392 -19.70 -14.11 4.30
C GLY A 392 -20.86 -14.99 4.78
N ALA A 393 -21.64 -15.52 3.85
CA ALA A 393 -22.75 -16.44 4.17
C ALA A 393 -22.25 -17.76 4.80
N ARG A 394 -21.17 -18.34 4.24
CA ARG A 394 -20.55 -19.57 4.81
C ARG A 394 -20.01 -19.37 6.23
N ASN A 395 -19.53 -18.17 6.54
CA ASN A 395 -18.88 -17.84 7.80
C ASN A 395 -19.75 -16.99 8.74
N ALA A 396 -21.05 -16.82 8.45
CA ALA A 396 -21.94 -15.89 9.15
C ALA A 396 -21.94 -16.06 10.68
N LYS A 397 -21.94 -17.32 11.17
CA LYS A 397 -21.91 -17.63 12.60
C LYS A 397 -20.60 -17.18 13.25
N LYS A 398 -19.45 -17.50 12.63
CA LYS A 398 -18.11 -17.12 13.12
C LYS A 398 -17.90 -15.60 13.06
N LEU A 399 -18.44 -14.96 11.99
CA LEU A 399 -18.39 -13.51 11.87
C LEU A 399 -19.19 -12.81 12.97
N ALA A 400 -20.38 -13.31 13.29
CA ALA A 400 -21.18 -12.76 14.38
C ALA A 400 -20.48 -12.89 15.75
N GLU A 401 -19.71 -13.97 15.97
CA GLU A 401 -18.94 -14.20 17.20
C GLU A 401 -17.83 -13.14 17.40
N ILE A 402 -17.18 -12.68 16.34
CA ILE A 402 -16.13 -11.66 16.39
C ILE A 402 -16.66 -10.24 16.15
N GLY A 403 -17.96 -10.03 16.18
CA GLY A 403 -18.59 -8.74 15.88
C GLY A 403 -18.44 -8.34 14.40
N GLY A 404 -18.12 -9.29 13.53
CA GLY A 404 -17.87 -9.05 12.12
C GLY A 404 -19.14 -8.74 11.36
N GLY A 405 -19.09 -7.73 10.51
CA GLY A 405 -20.22 -7.31 9.68
C GLY A 405 -19.79 -6.62 8.40
N GLY A 406 -20.62 -6.81 7.37
CA GLY A 406 -20.62 -6.05 6.14
C GLY A 406 -19.39 -6.21 5.24
N ALA A 407 -19.65 -6.61 4.01
CA ALA A 407 -18.66 -6.57 2.94
C ALA A 407 -18.64 -5.17 2.33
N ASN A 408 -17.76 -4.31 2.81
CA ASN A 408 -17.56 -3.00 2.25
C ASN A 408 -16.21 -2.96 1.52
N PHE A 409 -16.24 -2.55 0.26
CA PHE A 409 -15.01 -2.45 -0.52
C PHE A 409 -15.06 -1.28 -1.50
N ILE A 410 -13.88 -0.87 -1.91
CA ILE A 410 -13.63 0.06 -2.99
C ILE A 410 -12.86 -0.65 -4.08
N ALA A 411 -13.13 -0.32 -5.33
CA ALA A 411 -12.28 -0.72 -6.45
C ALA A 411 -11.78 0.54 -7.14
N PHE A 412 -10.52 0.55 -7.51
CA PHE A 412 -9.93 1.68 -8.22
C PHE A 412 -9.03 1.20 -9.35
N GLY A 413 -8.99 2.01 -10.40
CA GLY A 413 -8.23 1.69 -11.60
C GLY A 413 -6.73 1.82 -11.37
N VAL A 414 -5.99 0.89 -11.96
CA VAL A 414 -4.54 0.93 -12.03
C VAL A 414 -4.12 0.75 -13.48
N HIS A 415 -3.19 1.60 -13.94
CA HIS A 415 -2.62 1.50 -15.27
C HIS A 415 -1.88 0.14 -15.43
N PRO A 416 -1.94 -0.53 -16.59
CA PRO A 416 -2.68 -0.09 -17.78
C PRO A 416 -4.12 -0.61 -17.86
N SER A 417 -4.54 -1.64 -17.10
CA SER A 417 -5.80 -2.32 -17.40
C SER A 417 -6.33 -3.25 -16.29
N TYR A 418 -6.01 -3.01 -15.05
CA TYR A 418 -6.54 -3.79 -13.93
C TYR A 418 -7.11 -2.85 -12.86
N ILE A 419 -7.74 -3.44 -11.88
CA ILE A 419 -8.22 -2.75 -10.67
C ILE A 419 -7.54 -3.33 -9.44
N ASP A 420 -7.46 -2.50 -8.44
CA ASP A 420 -7.17 -2.89 -7.08
C ASP A 420 -8.47 -2.83 -6.26
N VAL A 421 -8.82 -3.92 -5.59
CA VAL A 421 -10.03 -4.00 -4.79
C VAL A 421 -9.64 -4.08 -3.32
N THR A 422 -9.77 -2.96 -2.64
CA THR A 422 -9.51 -2.86 -1.21
C THR A 422 -10.81 -3.03 -0.44
N GLY A 423 -10.82 -4.00 0.45
CA GLY A 423 -11.95 -4.28 1.31
C GLY A 423 -11.49 -4.78 2.67
N GLY A 424 -12.43 -4.98 3.55
CA GLY A 424 -12.18 -5.53 4.86
C GLY A 424 -13.46 -5.83 5.61
N ILE A 425 -13.32 -6.62 6.66
CA ILE A 425 -14.39 -6.92 7.57
C ILE A 425 -14.13 -6.15 8.85
N ALA A 426 -15.06 -5.30 9.27
CA ALA A 426 -15.04 -4.68 10.58
C ALA A 426 -15.21 -5.75 11.66
N ILE A 427 -14.40 -5.70 12.71
CA ILE A 427 -14.38 -6.67 13.80
C ILE A 427 -14.09 -5.99 15.13
N HIS A 428 -14.39 -6.65 16.25
CA HIS A 428 -13.90 -6.24 17.56
C HIS A 428 -12.40 -6.42 17.68
N ALA A 429 -11.74 -5.50 18.38
CA ALA A 429 -10.27 -5.52 18.57
C ALA A 429 -9.82 -6.42 19.75
N ASP A 430 -10.76 -7.07 20.45
CA ASP A 430 -10.49 -7.85 21.65
C ASP A 430 -9.53 -9.02 21.40
N LYS A 431 -8.60 -9.18 22.34
CA LYS A 431 -7.52 -10.17 22.23
C LYS A 431 -8.00 -11.61 22.16
N GLU A 432 -9.12 -11.92 22.82
CA GLU A 432 -9.70 -13.26 22.88
C GLU A 432 -10.15 -13.77 21.50
N PHE A 433 -10.57 -12.86 20.60
CA PHE A 433 -11.02 -13.21 19.26
C PHE A 433 -9.90 -13.37 18.24
N ARG A 434 -8.67 -12.97 18.54
CA ARG A 434 -7.55 -12.96 17.58
C ARG A 434 -7.31 -14.30 16.86
N PRO A 435 -7.39 -15.48 17.52
CA PRO A 435 -7.22 -16.74 16.84
C PRO A 435 -8.26 -16.96 15.74
N LEU A 436 -9.54 -16.71 16.04
CA LEU A 436 -10.63 -16.85 15.09
C LEU A 436 -10.56 -15.76 13.98
N GLN A 437 -10.19 -14.55 14.34
CA GLN A 437 -9.97 -13.46 13.40
C GLN A 437 -8.84 -13.80 12.39
N HIS A 438 -7.73 -14.35 12.88
CA HIS A 438 -6.61 -14.78 12.03
C HIS A 438 -7.03 -15.92 11.10
N GLU A 439 -7.78 -16.90 11.59
CA GLU A 439 -8.32 -18.01 10.80
C GLU A 439 -9.20 -17.49 9.65
N LEU A 440 -10.20 -16.66 9.97
CA LEU A 440 -11.13 -16.09 9.00
C LEU A 440 -10.43 -15.19 7.97
N TRP A 441 -9.49 -14.38 8.43
CA TRP A 441 -8.73 -13.50 7.55
C TRP A 441 -7.92 -14.31 6.53
N LYS A 442 -7.19 -15.31 7.00
CA LYS A 442 -6.41 -16.21 6.14
C LYS A 442 -7.30 -16.97 5.17
N ASP A 443 -8.45 -17.48 5.62
CA ASP A 443 -9.41 -18.20 4.77
C ASP A 443 -9.97 -17.30 3.66
N LEU A 444 -10.32 -16.05 3.96
CA LEU A 444 -10.75 -15.07 2.95
C LEU A 444 -9.68 -14.83 1.89
N ILE A 445 -8.44 -14.59 2.33
CA ILE A 445 -7.31 -14.36 1.41
C ILE A 445 -7.08 -15.58 0.51
N ILE A 446 -7.09 -16.79 1.08
CA ILE A 446 -6.93 -18.03 0.31
C ILE A 446 -8.08 -18.23 -0.69
N SER A 447 -9.32 -17.91 -0.31
CA SER A 447 -10.47 -17.95 -1.22
C SER A 447 -10.29 -16.99 -2.39
N GLN A 448 -9.86 -15.76 -2.14
CA GLN A 448 -9.56 -14.76 -3.20
C GLN A 448 -8.46 -15.25 -4.16
N ILE A 449 -7.39 -15.85 -3.63
CA ILE A 449 -6.30 -16.38 -4.45
C ILE A 449 -6.78 -17.54 -5.32
N LYS A 450 -7.51 -18.51 -4.75
CA LYS A 450 -7.89 -19.75 -5.44
C LYS A 450 -9.05 -19.57 -6.42
N GLU A 451 -10.05 -18.79 -6.05
CA GLU A 451 -11.29 -18.68 -6.83
C GLU A 451 -11.19 -17.60 -7.91
N LEU A 452 -10.40 -16.53 -7.68
CA LEU A 452 -10.22 -15.43 -8.63
C LEU A 452 -8.87 -15.41 -9.34
N GLY A 453 -7.91 -16.22 -8.90
CA GLY A 453 -6.53 -16.13 -9.42
C GLY A 453 -5.88 -14.78 -9.14
N GLY A 454 -6.41 -14.02 -8.21
CA GLY A 454 -5.97 -12.68 -7.91
C GLY A 454 -4.66 -12.65 -7.12
N VAL A 455 -3.97 -11.51 -7.21
CA VAL A 455 -2.76 -11.25 -6.45
C VAL A 455 -2.96 -10.05 -5.54
N HIS A 456 -2.29 -10.04 -4.39
CA HIS A 456 -2.40 -8.96 -3.43
C HIS A 456 -1.17 -8.06 -3.50
N TYR A 457 -1.31 -6.77 -3.16
CA TYR A 457 -0.13 -5.93 -3.00
C TYR A 457 0.35 -5.84 -1.54
N TRP A 458 -0.54 -5.93 -0.56
CA TRP A 458 -0.16 -5.96 0.86
C TRP A 458 0.43 -7.30 1.26
N MET A 459 1.69 -7.54 0.90
CA MET A 459 2.32 -8.85 1.02
C MET A 459 2.88 -9.19 2.40
N GLY A 460 2.50 -8.48 3.47
CA GLY A 460 3.00 -8.68 4.83
C GLY A 460 2.95 -10.13 5.36
N GLU A 461 2.86 -10.28 6.68
CA GLU A 461 2.89 -11.62 7.30
C GLU A 461 1.75 -12.53 6.82
N ILE A 462 0.50 -12.04 6.92
CA ILE A 462 -0.67 -12.88 6.68
C ILE A 462 -0.81 -13.23 5.20
N ILE A 463 -0.70 -12.26 4.30
CA ILE A 463 -0.91 -12.48 2.86
C ILE A 463 0.25 -13.27 2.25
N GLY A 464 1.50 -12.95 2.58
CA GLY A 464 2.66 -13.68 2.10
C GLY A 464 2.62 -15.17 2.48
N ARG A 465 2.16 -15.49 3.69
CA ARG A 465 1.97 -16.89 4.12
C ARG A 465 0.76 -17.53 3.46
N ALA A 466 -0.36 -16.85 3.34
CA ALA A 466 -1.55 -17.35 2.65
C ALA A 466 -1.26 -17.68 1.18
N LEU A 467 -0.44 -16.88 0.50
CA LEU A 467 0.00 -17.14 -0.88
C LEU A 467 0.75 -18.48 -1.00
N VAL A 468 1.66 -18.76 -0.08
CA VAL A 468 2.36 -20.07 -0.04
C VAL A 468 1.41 -21.20 0.33
N ASP A 469 0.57 -21.00 1.38
CA ASP A 469 -0.34 -22.02 1.90
C ASP A 469 -1.49 -22.36 0.93
N SER A 470 -1.89 -21.42 0.09
CA SER A 470 -2.89 -21.66 -0.96
C SER A 470 -2.42 -22.63 -2.03
N GLY A 471 -1.09 -22.83 -2.18
CA GLY A 471 -0.49 -23.60 -3.27
C GLY A 471 -0.41 -22.83 -4.59
N ALA A 472 -0.63 -21.49 -4.58
CA ALA A 472 -0.54 -20.66 -5.78
C ALA A 472 0.88 -20.54 -6.32
N LEU A 473 1.88 -20.62 -5.44
CA LEU A 473 3.29 -20.67 -5.86
C LEU A 473 3.70 -22.10 -6.21
N SER A 474 4.11 -22.31 -7.46
CA SER A 474 4.66 -23.62 -7.84
C SER A 474 5.91 -23.95 -6.98
N PRO A 475 6.22 -25.22 -6.73
CA PRO A 475 7.42 -25.61 -5.99
C PRO A 475 8.71 -25.05 -6.58
N ALA A 476 8.80 -24.96 -7.91
CA ALA A 476 9.95 -24.38 -8.60
C ALA A 476 10.07 -22.89 -8.33
N TYR A 477 8.96 -22.15 -8.40
CA TYR A 477 8.95 -20.72 -8.13
C TYR A 477 9.29 -20.41 -6.66
N PHE A 478 8.74 -21.18 -5.71
CA PHE A 478 9.07 -21.03 -4.30
C PHE A 478 10.54 -21.36 -4.01
N SER A 479 11.11 -22.39 -4.67
CA SER A 479 12.55 -22.69 -4.58
C SER A 479 13.42 -21.57 -5.15
N PHE A 480 13.00 -20.95 -6.24
CA PHE A 480 13.67 -19.79 -6.82
C PHE A 480 13.67 -18.58 -5.84
N MET A 481 12.52 -18.25 -5.26
CA MET A 481 12.43 -17.20 -4.23
C MET A 481 13.36 -17.46 -3.04
N ARG A 482 13.39 -18.73 -2.57
CA ARG A 482 14.28 -19.14 -1.48
C ARG A 482 15.73 -19.00 -1.88
N GLY A 483 16.12 -19.44 -3.08
CA GLY A 483 17.49 -19.31 -3.57
C GLY A 483 17.98 -17.86 -3.60
N ILE A 484 17.14 -16.91 -4.02
CA ILE A 484 17.46 -15.47 -3.95
C ILE A 484 17.65 -15.03 -2.50
N LYS A 485 16.72 -15.40 -1.62
CA LYS A 485 16.81 -15.03 -0.20
C LYS A 485 18.08 -15.57 0.45
N ASP A 486 18.39 -16.83 0.23
CA ASP A 486 19.57 -17.52 0.79
C ASP A 486 20.87 -16.89 0.27
N ALA A 487 20.91 -16.48 -0.99
CA ALA A 487 22.07 -15.81 -1.58
C ALA A 487 22.31 -14.40 -1.01
N LEU A 488 21.23 -13.63 -0.79
CA LEU A 488 21.32 -12.25 -0.28
C LEU A 488 21.47 -12.19 1.25
N ASP A 489 20.88 -13.14 1.96
CA ASP A 489 20.79 -13.18 3.42
C ASP A 489 21.12 -14.60 3.97
N PRO A 490 22.40 -15.01 3.86
CA PRO A 490 22.80 -16.37 4.24
C PRO A 490 22.63 -16.69 5.74
N ASN A 491 22.53 -15.68 6.58
CA ASN A 491 22.26 -15.83 8.02
C ASN A 491 20.78 -15.66 8.41
N HIS A 492 19.92 -15.35 7.43
CA HIS A 492 18.49 -15.13 7.61
C HIS A 492 18.17 -14.09 8.69
N VAL A 493 18.91 -13.00 8.71
CA VAL A 493 18.73 -11.94 9.71
C VAL A 493 17.63 -10.95 9.33
N LEU A 494 17.38 -10.71 8.03
CA LEU A 494 16.45 -9.69 7.58
C LEU A 494 15.05 -10.25 7.39
N SER A 495 14.07 -9.73 8.14
CA SER A 495 12.65 -10.10 8.06
C SER A 495 12.38 -11.62 8.00
N PRO A 496 12.98 -12.46 8.87
CA PRO A 496 12.85 -13.91 8.77
C PRO A 496 11.40 -14.36 8.97
N GLY A 497 11.00 -15.40 8.24
CA GLY A 497 9.67 -16.03 8.34
C GLY A 497 8.60 -15.41 7.45
N LYS A 498 8.80 -14.23 6.85
CA LYS A 498 7.90 -13.73 5.80
C LYS A 498 7.95 -14.66 4.59
N PHE A 499 6.80 -14.97 4.00
CA PHE A 499 6.67 -16.02 2.97
C PHE A 499 7.23 -17.40 3.39
N TYR A 500 7.40 -17.67 4.68
CA TYR A 500 8.17 -18.83 5.20
C TYR A 500 9.63 -18.85 4.74
N LEU A 501 10.21 -17.70 4.35
CA LEU A 501 11.61 -17.59 3.97
C LEU A 501 12.46 -17.21 5.19
N GLY A 502 13.61 -17.88 5.36
CA GLY A 502 14.56 -17.56 6.43
C GLY A 502 14.06 -17.78 7.86
N GLY A 503 12.96 -18.50 8.04
CA GLY A 503 12.41 -18.87 9.36
C GLY A 503 12.55 -20.35 9.65
N PRO A 504 12.12 -20.81 10.84
CA PRO A 504 12.09 -22.24 11.13
C PRO A 504 11.26 -22.97 10.08
N ALA A 505 11.75 -24.14 9.67
CA ALA A 505 11.10 -24.98 8.68
C ALA A 505 9.61 -25.18 9.01
N ARG A 506 8.78 -25.18 7.99
CA ARG A 506 7.35 -25.49 8.08
C ARG A 506 7.20 -26.84 8.81
N LYS A 507 6.61 -26.86 9.99
CA LYS A 507 6.21 -28.12 10.65
C LYS A 507 4.94 -28.64 10.03
#